data_4b0803c0a1060b51f5aed7e9bf3f7184
#
_entry.id   4b0803c0a1060b51f5aed7e9bf3f7184
#
_cell.length_a   1.000
_cell.length_b   1.000
_cell.length_c   1.000
_cell.angle_alpha   90.00
_cell.angle_beta   90.00
_cell.angle_gamma   90.00
#
_symmetry.space_group_name_H-M   'P 1'
#
loop_
_entity.id
_entity.type
_entity.pdbx_description
1 polymer ?
#
loop_
_entity_poly.entity_id
_entity_poly.type
_entity_poly.pdbx_seq_one_letter_code
_entity_poly.pdbx_strand_id
1 'polypeptide(L)'
;MSRWFPSVQAIRSTKLETFVQVGLAATLVLNVWVNPAVAADPFRTKEARNIGDKTEAAFKAIFQQGDYKAAEAYLQQALVSEPNEPLAYAMKASLAYTNKDWTTLDTYSKKTLEMGQKLIASDPLRGNIYTAVGHFLEGAALVRRQGTVNGATQALSKLQEVYKYLDKAEAISPNDPELNLLKGYMDLMLAVNLPFANPQQAIERLDKNAGPEYLADRGIAYGYR
;
A
#
# COMPACT_ATOMS: atom_id res chain seq x y z
N MET A 1 -62.16 -62.08 11.59
CA MET A 1 -60.76 -61.77 11.47
C MET A 1 -60.53 -61.04 10.17
N SER A 2 -60.41 -59.74 10.16
CA SER A 2 -59.91 -59.00 9.02
C SER A 2 -59.36 -57.67 9.49
N ARG A 3 -58.07 -57.50 9.28
CA ARG A 3 -57.29 -56.35 9.71
C ARG A 3 -57.54 -55.14 8.81
N TRP A 4 -57.78 -54.03 9.42
CA TRP A 4 -57.82 -52.72 8.77
C TRP A 4 -56.38 -52.17 8.72
N PHE A 5 -55.96 -51.78 7.52
CA PHE A 5 -54.81 -50.90 7.32
C PHE A 5 -55.26 -49.64 6.66
N PRO A 6 -55.05 -48.44 7.23
CA PRO A 6 -55.27 -47.17 6.52
C PRO A 6 -54.10 -46.87 5.57
N SER A 7 -54.38 -46.44 4.40
CA SER A 7 -53.49 -46.10 3.30
C SER A 7 -52.55 -44.93 3.60
N VAL A 8 -51.26 -45.15 3.42
CA VAL A 8 -50.17 -44.18 3.57
C VAL A 8 -50.05 -43.33 2.32
N GLN A 9 -51.04 -42.49 1.96
CA GLN A 9 -50.92 -41.67 0.76
C GLN A 9 -51.31 -40.16 0.88
N ALA A 10 -51.56 -39.63 2.07
CA ALA A 10 -52.06 -38.29 2.22
C ALA A 10 -51.14 -37.34 3.03
N ILE A 11 -49.88 -37.67 3.31
CA ILE A 11 -49.01 -36.82 4.15
C ILE A 11 -47.70 -36.39 3.45
N ARG A 12 -47.65 -36.41 2.11
CA ARG A 12 -46.38 -36.13 1.40
C ARG A 12 -46.34 -34.87 0.55
N SER A 13 -47.40 -34.09 0.39
CA SER A 13 -47.36 -32.92 -0.50
C SER A 13 -47.25 -31.56 0.19
N THR A 14 -47.70 -31.41 1.42
CA THR A 14 -47.75 -30.09 2.09
C THR A 14 -46.49 -29.68 2.83
N LYS A 15 -45.56 -30.61 3.13
CA LYS A 15 -44.31 -30.26 3.84
C LYS A 15 -43.13 -29.95 2.90
N LEU A 16 -43.19 -30.37 1.65
CA LEU A 16 -42.11 -30.12 0.69
C LEU A 16 -42.20 -28.69 0.10
N GLU A 17 -43.40 -28.19 -0.14
CA GLU A 17 -43.56 -26.83 -0.65
C GLU A 17 -43.21 -25.74 0.35
N THR A 18 -43.42 -25.97 1.65
CA THR A 18 -43.03 -25.03 2.71
C THR A 18 -41.52 -24.96 2.91
N PHE A 19 -40.79 -26.06 2.71
CA PHE A 19 -39.33 -26.07 2.79
C PHE A 19 -38.65 -25.40 1.58
N VAL A 20 -39.23 -25.50 0.40
CA VAL A 20 -38.71 -24.84 -0.80
C VAL A 20 -38.92 -23.34 -0.74
N GLN A 21 -40.03 -22.88 -0.21
CA GLN A 21 -40.29 -21.43 -0.08
C GLN A 21 -39.47 -20.75 1.02
N VAL A 22 -39.19 -21.44 2.12
CA VAL A 22 -38.29 -20.95 3.18
C VAL A 22 -36.82 -20.99 2.74
N GLY A 23 -36.43 -21.98 1.96
CA GLY A 23 -35.08 -22.07 1.40
C GLY A 23 -34.77 -20.98 0.37
N LEU A 24 -35.74 -20.58 -0.45
CA LEU A 24 -35.58 -19.49 -1.44
C LEU A 24 -35.59 -18.10 -0.80
N ALA A 25 -36.31 -17.89 0.30
CA ALA A 25 -36.30 -16.64 1.04
C ALA A 25 -34.99 -16.45 1.82
N ALA A 26 -34.38 -17.54 2.34
CA ALA A 26 -33.11 -17.47 3.05
C ALA A 26 -31.91 -17.21 2.12
N THR A 27 -31.95 -17.66 0.86
CA THR A 27 -30.88 -17.40 -0.13
C THR A 27 -30.92 -15.97 -0.69
N LEU A 28 -32.06 -15.29 -0.66
CA LEU A 28 -32.16 -13.88 -1.09
C LEU A 28 -31.71 -12.87 -0.01
N VAL A 29 -31.72 -13.26 1.27
CA VAL A 29 -31.29 -12.38 2.37
C VAL A 29 -29.79 -12.44 2.60
N LEU A 30 -29.10 -13.51 2.17
CA LEU A 30 -27.63 -13.61 2.28
C LEU A 30 -26.84 -12.85 1.21
N ASN A 31 -27.50 -12.33 0.17
CA ASN A 31 -26.82 -11.56 -0.88
C ASN A 31 -26.81 -10.04 -0.67
N VAL A 32 -27.32 -9.52 0.44
CA VAL A 32 -27.43 -8.07 0.68
C VAL A 32 -26.34 -7.53 1.59
N TRP A 33 -25.45 -8.37 2.15
CA TRP A 33 -24.38 -7.94 3.07
C TRP A 33 -22.96 -8.33 2.62
N VAL A 34 -22.71 -8.38 1.33
CA VAL A 34 -21.36 -8.14 0.87
C VAL A 34 -21.23 -6.64 0.72
N ASN A 35 -20.92 -5.94 1.81
CA ASN A 35 -20.25 -4.67 1.66
C ASN A 35 -19.04 -4.96 0.76
N PRO A 36 -18.92 -4.34 -0.43
CA PRO A 36 -17.63 -4.37 -1.09
C PRO A 36 -16.66 -3.88 -0.03
N ALA A 37 -15.65 -4.68 0.28
CA ALA A 37 -14.56 -4.23 1.11
C ALA A 37 -14.04 -2.98 0.42
N VAL A 38 -14.44 -1.80 0.92
CA VAL A 38 -13.90 -0.55 0.42
C VAL A 38 -12.43 -0.64 0.77
N ALA A 39 -11.59 -0.74 -0.26
CA ALA A 39 -10.16 -0.72 -0.07
C ALA A 39 -9.84 0.45 0.83
N ALA A 40 -9.24 0.18 1.97
CA ALA A 40 -8.95 1.20 2.96
C ALA A 40 -7.57 1.78 2.67
N ASP A 41 -7.42 3.08 2.84
CA ASP A 41 -6.14 3.77 2.79
C ASP A 41 -5.29 3.32 3.99
N PRO A 42 -4.13 2.65 3.79
CA PRO A 42 -3.33 2.17 4.90
C PRO A 42 -2.66 3.28 5.73
N PHE A 43 -2.69 4.53 5.24
CA PHE A 43 -2.05 5.67 5.89
C PHE A 43 -3.01 6.48 6.76
N ARG A 44 -4.33 6.34 6.56
CA ARG A 44 -5.33 7.14 7.28
C ARG A 44 -6.62 6.37 7.52
N THR A 45 -7.27 6.68 8.64
CA THR A 45 -8.56 6.07 9.02
C THR A 45 -9.76 6.97 8.67
N LYS A 46 -9.52 8.29 8.48
CA LYS A 46 -10.52 9.27 8.07
C LYS A 46 -10.20 9.74 6.67
N GLU A 47 -11.23 10.01 5.88
CA GLU A 47 -11.08 10.46 4.49
C GLU A 47 -10.16 9.51 3.69
N ALA A 48 -10.35 8.20 3.88
CA ALA A 48 -9.55 7.18 3.23
C ALA A 48 -9.63 7.32 1.71
N ARG A 49 -8.48 7.25 1.06
CA ARG A 49 -8.39 7.23 -0.40
C ARG A 49 -8.73 5.85 -0.92
N ASN A 50 -9.17 5.78 -2.16
CA ASN A 50 -9.42 4.49 -2.81
C ASN A 50 -8.08 3.91 -3.32
N ILE A 51 -7.35 3.23 -2.43
CA ILE A 51 -6.19 2.42 -2.77
C ILE A 51 -6.69 1.00 -3.06
N GLY A 52 -6.20 0.37 -4.12
CA GLY A 52 -6.71 -0.94 -4.54
C GLY A 52 -6.52 -2.04 -3.48
N ASP A 53 -7.47 -2.98 -3.43
CA ASP A 53 -7.51 -4.07 -2.43
C ASP A 53 -6.22 -4.88 -2.38
N LYS A 54 -5.60 -5.13 -3.53
CA LYS A 54 -4.38 -5.94 -3.62
C LYS A 54 -3.16 -5.16 -3.15
N THR A 55 -3.12 -3.86 -3.45
CA THR A 55 -2.09 -2.96 -2.94
C THR A 55 -2.17 -2.83 -1.43
N GLU A 56 -3.38 -2.67 -0.88
CA GLU A 56 -3.59 -2.63 0.58
C GLU A 56 -3.18 -3.96 1.25
N ALA A 57 -3.58 -5.11 0.66
CA ALA A 57 -3.21 -6.42 1.18
C ALA A 57 -1.69 -6.63 1.17
N ALA A 58 -1.00 -6.19 0.10
CA ALA A 58 0.45 -6.23 0.03
C ALA A 58 1.10 -5.34 1.10
N PHE A 59 0.56 -4.13 1.32
CA PHE A 59 1.05 -3.23 2.36
C PHE A 59 0.94 -3.86 3.75
N LYS A 60 -0.21 -4.44 4.09
CA LYS A 60 -0.42 -5.14 5.36
C LYS A 60 0.52 -6.34 5.51
N ALA A 61 0.70 -7.13 4.46
CA ALA A 61 1.60 -8.27 4.46
C ALA A 61 3.06 -7.84 4.74
N ILE A 62 3.55 -6.78 4.11
CA ILE A 62 4.91 -6.26 4.36
C ILE A 62 5.03 -5.66 5.75
N PHE A 63 4.18 -4.68 6.07
CA PHE A 63 4.45 -3.76 7.18
C PHE A 63 3.80 -4.17 8.50
N GLN A 64 2.74 -4.97 8.48
CA GLN A 64 2.08 -5.46 9.69
C GLN A 64 2.48 -6.90 10.02
N GLN A 65 2.55 -7.76 9.00
CA GLN A 65 2.72 -9.20 9.19
C GLN A 65 4.17 -9.68 8.98
N GLY A 66 4.98 -8.92 8.24
CA GLY A 66 6.32 -9.35 7.85
C GLY A 66 6.31 -10.53 6.86
N ASP A 67 5.17 -10.79 6.22
CA ASP A 67 5.02 -11.86 5.24
C ASP A 67 5.36 -11.38 3.82
N TYR A 68 6.64 -11.35 3.52
CA TYR A 68 7.14 -10.92 2.22
C TYR A 68 6.71 -11.84 1.07
N LYS A 69 6.43 -13.13 1.34
CA LYS A 69 5.96 -14.07 0.33
C LYS A 69 4.51 -13.79 -0.06
N ALA A 70 3.64 -13.57 0.91
CA ALA A 70 2.27 -13.15 0.66
C ALA A 70 2.23 -11.79 -0.04
N ALA A 71 3.06 -10.84 0.40
CA ALA A 71 3.18 -9.52 -0.22
C ALA A 71 3.53 -9.62 -1.71
N GLU A 72 4.50 -10.46 -2.08
CA GLU A 72 4.89 -10.68 -3.48
C GLU A 72 3.71 -11.18 -4.32
N ALA A 73 2.92 -12.13 -3.78
CA ALA A 73 1.74 -12.64 -4.46
C ALA A 73 0.64 -11.58 -4.64
N TYR A 74 0.41 -10.74 -3.63
CA TYR A 74 -0.53 -9.62 -3.73
C TYR A 74 -0.05 -8.55 -4.71
N LEU A 75 1.25 -8.22 -4.71
CA LEU A 75 1.83 -7.26 -5.66
C LEU A 75 1.70 -7.73 -7.11
N GLN A 76 1.91 -9.03 -7.39
CA GLN A 76 1.69 -9.58 -8.73
C GLN A 76 0.24 -9.36 -9.20
N GLN A 77 -0.74 -9.53 -8.30
CA GLN A 77 -2.15 -9.26 -8.60
C GLN A 77 -2.41 -7.75 -8.76
N ALA A 78 -1.89 -6.91 -7.85
CA ALA A 78 -2.06 -5.47 -7.89
C ALA A 78 -1.55 -4.86 -9.21
N LEU A 79 -0.39 -5.28 -9.70
CA LEU A 79 0.19 -4.79 -10.95
C LEU A 79 -0.68 -5.10 -12.18
N VAL A 80 -1.60 -6.08 -12.09
CA VAL A 80 -2.54 -6.43 -13.15
C VAL A 80 -3.88 -5.72 -12.96
N SER A 81 -4.45 -5.76 -11.74
CA SER A 81 -5.80 -5.24 -11.46
C SER A 81 -5.82 -3.74 -11.13
N GLU A 82 -4.69 -3.20 -10.66
CA GLU A 82 -4.52 -1.82 -10.17
C GLU A 82 -3.33 -1.12 -10.87
N PRO A 83 -3.25 -1.13 -12.20
CA PRO A 83 -2.03 -0.76 -12.94
C PRO A 83 -1.63 0.72 -12.82
N ASN A 84 -2.51 1.56 -12.29
CA ASN A 84 -2.24 2.98 -12.08
C ASN A 84 -1.90 3.32 -10.62
N GLU A 85 -1.82 2.32 -9.72
CA GLU A 85 -1.51 2.55 -8.29
C GLU A 85 0.01 2.59 -8.06
N PRO A 86 0.62 3.77 -7.82
CA PRO A 86 2.07 3.91 -7.70
C PRO A 86 2.64 3.23 -6.45
N LEU A 87 1.86 3.09 -5.37
CA LEU A 87 2.29 2.41 -4.14
C LEU A 87 2.65 0.94 -4.42
N ALA A 88 1.90 0.25 -5.29
CA ALA A 88 2.19 -1.13 -5.66
C ALA A 88 3.58 -1.27 -6.30
N TYR A 89 3.91 -0.37 -7.22
CA TYR A 89 5.22 -0.33 -7.87
C TYR A 89 6.35 0.03 -6.90
N ALA A 90 6.10 0.99 -5.98
CA ALA A 90 7.06 1.39 -4.95
C ALA A 90 7.38 0.23 -3.99
N MET A 91 6.35 -0.50 -3.53
CA MET A 91 6.54 -1.70 -2.70
C MET A 91 7.31 -2.79 -3.44
N LYS A 92 7.02 -3.03 -4.72
CA LYS A 92 7.75 -4.00 -5.54
C LYS A 92 9.22 -3.62 -5.68
N ALA A 93 9.53 -2.35 -5.92
CA ALA A 93 10.90 -1.83 -5.94
C ALA A 93 11.60 -2.01 -4.59
N SER A 94 10.91 -1.75 -3.48
CA SER A 94 11.45 -1.89 -2.13
C SER A 94 11.78 -3.36 -1.78
N LEU A 95 10.93 -4.31 -2.18
CA LEU A 95 11.23 -5.74 -2.02
C LEU A 95 12.43 -6.16 -2.88
N ALA A 96 12.54 -5.67 -4.11
CA ALA A 96 13.69 -5.92 -4.98
C ALA A 96 14.99 -5.38 -4.36
N TYR A 97 14.97 -4.20 -3.73
CA TYR A 97 16.10 -3.66 -3.00
C TYR A 97 16.54 -4.59 -1.85
N THR A 98 15.59 -5.07 -1.05
CA THR A 98 15.84 -6.00 0.06
C THR A 98 16.43 -7.32 -0.43
N ASN A 99 15.95 -7.83 -1.55
CA ASN A 99 16.41 -9.07 -2.19
C ASN A 99 17.70 -8.89 -3.01
N LYS A 100 18.23 -7.67 -3.10
CA LYS A 100 19.41 -7.30 -3.91
C LYS A 100 19.21 -7.57 -5.41
N ASP A 101 17.97 -7.55 -5.87
CA ASP A 101 17.62 -7.64 -7.29
C ASP A 101 17.61 -6.24 -7.92
N TRP A 102 18.79 -5.82 -8.38
CA TRP A 102 19.01 -4.45 -8.88
C TRP A 102 18.31 -4.19 -10.23
N THR A 103 18.09 -5.22 -11.02
CA THR A 103 17.36 -5.12 -12.29
C THR A 103 15.88 -4.85 -12.05
N THR A 104 15.28 -5.60 -11.17
CA THR A 104 13.88 -5.41 -10.75
C THR A 104 13.70 -4.06 -10.04
N LEU A 105 14.64 -3.66 -9.18
CA LEU A 105 14.64 -2.34 -8.55
C LEU A 105 14.64 -1.22 -9.61
N ASP A 106 15.55 -1.24 -10.59
CA ASP A 106 15.63 -0.22 -11.65
C ASP A 106 14.33 -0.15 -12.48
N THR A 107 13.74 -1.30 -12.78
CA THR A 107 12.48 -1.39 -13.53
C THR A 107 11.33 -0.76 -12.77
N TYR A 108 11.14 -1.15 -11.51
CA TYR A 108 9.98 -0.70 -10.73
C TYR A 108 10.15 0.69 -10.12
N SER A 109 11.37 1.19 -9.94
CA SER A 109 11.60 2.60 -9.60
C SER A 109 11.12 3.54 -10.71
N LYS A 110 11.43 3.20 -11.98
CA LYS A 110 10.95 3.95 -13.16
C LYS A 110 9.43 3.87 -13.30
N LYS A 111 8.84 2.70 -13.02
CA LYS A 111 7.38 2.55 -13.03
C LYS A 111 6.70 3.36 -11.91
N THR A 112 7.28 3.39 -10.72
CA THR A 112 6.80 4.26 -9.63
C THR A 112 6.81 5.72 -10.05
N LEU A 113 7.91 6.20 -10.66
CA LEU A 113 8.04 7.55 -11.17
C LEU A 113 6.98 7.86 -12.24
N GLU A 114 6.83 6.97 -13.24
CA GLU A 114 5.86 7.12 -14.32
C GLU A 114 4.43 7.22 -13.79
N MET A 115 4.04 6.33 -12.87
CA MET A 115 2.69 6.33 -12.30
C MET A 115 2.46 7.52 -11.37
N GLY A 116 3.48 7.93 -10.59
CA GLY A 116 3.41 9.16 -9.80
C GLY A 116 3.16 10.38 -10.69
N GLN A 117 3.91 10.54 -11.75
CA GLN A 117 3.75 11.66 -12.70
C GLN A 117 2.38 11.68 -13.36
N LYS A 118 1.86 10.52 -13.79
CA LYS A 118 0.50 10.41 -14.36
C LYS A 118 -0.57 10.80 -13.33
N LEU A 119 -0.37 10.44 -12.08
CA LEU A 119 -1.32 10.70 -11.00
C LEU A 119 -1.44 12.19 -10.66
N ILE A 120 -0.41 13.03 -10.94
CA ILE A 120 -0.43 14.48 -10.64
C ILE A 120 -1.67 15.17 -11.22
N ALA A 121 -2.17 14.74 -12.36
CA ALA A 121 -3.33 15.38 -13.02
C ALA A 121 -4.65 15.16 -12.27
N SER A 122 -4.82 14.03 -11.58
CA SER A 122 -6.06 13.64 -10.88
C SER A 122 -5.95 13.71 -9.36
N ASP A 123 -4.77 13.43 -8.81
CA ASP A 123 -4.43 13.55 -7.39
C ASP A 123 -3.04 14.21 -7.26
N PRO A 124 -2.98 15.54 -7.28
CA PRO A 124 -1.71 16.28 -7.22
C PRO A 124 -0.88 15.96 -5.98
N LEU A 125 -1.52 15.70 -4.84
CA LEU A 125 -0.81 15.39 -3.60
C LEU A 125 -0.07 14.05 -3.72
N ARG A 126 -0.78 12.94 -3.97
CA ARG A 126 -0.16 11.63 -4.12
C ARG A 126 0.74 11.55 -5.35
N GLY A 127 0.37 12.21 -6.45
CA GLY A 127 1.20 12.27 -7.64
C GLY A 127 2.58 12.85 -7.35
N ASN A 128 2.66 13.95 -6.60
CA ASN A 128 3.94 14.53 -6.20
C ASN A 128 4.69 13.63 -5.19
N ILE A 129 4.00 13.02 -4.21
CA ILE A 129 4.61 12.07 -3.27
C ILE A 129 5.28 10.93 -4.05
N TYR A 130 4.56 10.23 -4.94
CA TYR A 130 5.11 9.08 -5.65
C TYR A 130 6.09 9.43 -6.77
N THR A 131 6.04 10.63 -7.32
CA THR A 131 7.11 11.16 -8.17
C THR A 131 8.41 11.30 -7.36
N ALA A 132 8.34 11.83 -6.15
CA ALA A 132 9.49 11.90 -5.25
C ALA A 132 10.01 10.51 -4.87
N VAL A 133 9.11 9.56 -4.50
CA VAL A 133 9.48 8.17 -4.18
C VAL A 133 10.17 7.50 -5.38
N GLY A 134 9.67 7.71 -6.59
CA GLY A 134 10.28 7.18 -7.81
C GLY A 134 11.71 7.68 -8.01
N HIS A 135 11.95 8.99 -7.87
CA HIS A 135 13.30 9.57 -7.94
C HIS A 135 14.22 9.06 -6.85
N PHE A 136 13.71 8.86 -5.63
CA PHE A 136 14.46 8.30 -4.53
C PHE A 136 14.92 6.86 -4.80
N LEU A 137 14.00 6.01 -5.28
CA LEU A 137 14.30 4.62 -5.65
C LEU A 137 15.27 4.54 -6.83
N GLU A 138 15.14 5.42 -7.85
CA GLU A 138 16.11 5.52 -8.94
C GLU A 138 17.51 5.91 -8.43
N GLY A 139 17.58 6.87 -7.49
CA GLY A 139 18.84 7.26 -6.85
C GLY A 139 19.50 6.08 -6.13
N ALA A 140 18.72 5.30 -5.38
CA ALA A 140 19.20 4.09 -4.73
C ALA A 140 19.69 3.03 -5.74
N ALA A 141 18.97 2.81 -6.84
CA ALA A 141 19.39 1.91 -7.91
C ALA A 141 20.71 2.34 -8.57
N LEU A 142 20.89 3.65 -8.80
CA LEU A 142 22.14 4.22 -9.38
C LEU A 142 23.33 3.94 -8.48
N VAL A 143 23.23 4.23 -7.18
CA VAL A 143 24.32 3.99 -6.22
C VAL A 143 24.70 2.50 -6.16
N ARG A 144 23.70 1.62 -6.17
CA ARG A 144 23.96 0.16 -6.12
C ARG A 144 24.56 -0.39 -7.41
N ARG A 145 24.19 0.14 -8.56
CA ARG A 145 24.68 -0.33 -9.87
C ARG A 145 26.06 0.24 -10.22
N GLN A 146 26.32 1.51 -9.90
CA GLN A 146 27.54 2.22 -10.31
C GLN A 146 28.58 2.35 -9.19
N GLY A 147 28.24 1.92 -7.98
CA GLY A 147 29.04 2.12 -6.78
C GLY A 147 28.89 3.52 -6.20
N THR A 148 29.38 3.67 -4.96
CA THR A 148 29.19 4.91 -4.17
C THR A 148 29.85 6.12 -4.83
N VAL A 149 31.01 5.95 -5.46
CA VAL A 149 31.77 7.09 -6.03
C VAL A 149 31.10 7.60 -7.32
N ASN A 150 30.84 6.72 -8.27
CA ASN A 150 30.29 7.11 -9.58
C ASN A 150 28.79 7.39 -9.56
N GLY A 151 28.04 6.68 -8.68
CA GLY A 151 26.60 6.86 -8.52
C GLY A 151 26.22 8.05 -7.65
N ALA A 152 27.11 8.54 -6.76
CA ALA A 152 26.79 9.57 -5.79
C ALA A 152 26.33 10.90 -6.45
N THR A 153 27.02 11.38 -7.46
CA THR A 153 26.69 12.64 -8.14
C THR A 153 25.30 12.57 -8.78
N GLN A 154 24.97 11.44 -9.44
CA GLN A 154 23.66 11.24 -10.06
C GLN A 154 22.59 11.04 -9.00
N ALA A 155 22.89 10.35 -7.90
CA ALA A 155 21.97 10.19 -6.77
C ALA A 155 21.65 11.53 -6.10
N LEU A 156 22.64 12.44 -5.97
CA LEU A 156 22.40 13.80 -5.46
C LEU A 156 21.47 14.61 -6.38
N SER A 157 21.63 14.49 -7.70
CA SER A 157 20.68 15.11 -8.64
C SER A 157 19.26 14.55 -8.47
N LYS A 158 19.14 13.23 -8.27
CA LYS A 158 17.83 12.61 -7.96
C LYS A 158 17.27 13.10 -6.64
N LEU A 159 18.09 13.28 -5.62
CA LEU A 159 17.70 13.81 -4.32
C LEU A 159 17.13 15.24 -4.42
N GLN A 160 17.67 16.08 -5.29
CA GLN A 160 17.12 17.41 -5.55
C GLN A 160 15.68 17.31 -6.13
N GLU A 161 15.45 16.40 -7.08
CA GLU A 161 14.09 16.16 -7.59
C GLU A 161 13.17 15.59 -6.49
N VAL A 162 13.66 14.71 -5.62
CA VAL A 162 12.89 14.21 -4.47
C VAL A 162 12.33 15.38 -3.65
N TYR A 163 13.20 16.26 -3.17
CA TYR A 163 12.74 17.40 -2.33
C TYR A 163 11.85 18.36 -3.08
N LYS A 164 12.13 18.66 -4.33
CA LYS A 164 11.28 19.48 -5.19
C LYS A 164 9.83 18.98 -5.26
N TYR A 165 9.63 17.68 -5.38
CA TYR A 165 8.29 17.08 -5.44
C TYR A 165 7.67 16.92 -4.05
N LEU A 166 8.46 16.63 -3.01
CA LEU A 166 7.97 16.63 -1.62
C LEU A 166 7.51 18.01 -1.18
N ASP A 167 8.23 19.07 -1.55
CA ASP A 167 7.84 20.46 -1.24
C ASP A 167 6.53 20.86 -1.93
N LYS A 168 6.31 20.40 -3.17
CA LYS A 168 5.02 20.57 -3.85
C LYS A 168 3.89 19.83 -3.14
N ALA A 169 4.13 18.61 -2.67
CA ALA A 169 3.15 17.85 -1.90
C ALA A 169 2.85 18.52 -0.55
N GLU A 170 3.88 19.00 0.13
CA GLU A 170 3.77 19.70 1.42
C GLU A 170 3.00 21.03 1.29
N ALA A 171 3.17 21.76 0.19
CA ALA A 171 2.40 22.95 -0.11
C ALA A 171 0.89 22.68 -0.31
N ILE A 172 0.52 21.47 -0.73
CA ILE A 172 -0.88 21.05 -0.89
C ILE A 172 -1.48 20.62 0.45
N SER A 173 -0.77 19.76 1.21
CA SER A 173 -1.24 19.24 2.48
C SER A 173 -0.08 18.94 3.43
N PRO A 174 0.36 19.91 4.24
CA PRO A 174 1.53 19.75 5.12
C PRO A 174 1.33 18.71 6.22
N ASN A 175 0.08 18.39 6.57
CA ASN A 175 -0.26 17.45 7.62
C ASN A 175 -0.72 16.07 7.06
N ASP A 176 -0.50 15.80 5.77
CA ASP A 176 -0.86 14.51 5.17
C ASP A 176 -0.07 13.36 5.81
N PRO A 177 -0.74 12.29 6.31
CA PRO A 177 -0.06 11.20 7.01
C PRO A 177 0.91 10.40 6.14
N GLU A 178 0.57 10.15 4.87
CA GLU A 178 1.41 9.44 3.91
C GLU A 178 2.66 10.26 3.56
N LEU A 179 2.49 11.56 3.29
CA LEU A 179 3.59 12.49 3.04
C LEU A 179 4.56 12.52 4.21
N ASN A 180 4.04 12.71 5.43
CA ASN A 180 4.88 12.85 6.62
C ASN A 180 5.59 11.56 6.98
N LEU A 181 4.96 10.39 6.76
CA LEU A 181 5.61 9.11 6.93
C LEU A 181 6.79 8.94 5.96
N LEU A 182 6.55 9.12 4.66
CA LEU A 182 7.56 8.90 3.63
C LEU A 182 8.70 9.92 3.73
N LYS A 183 8.41 11.20 3.91
CA LYS A 183 9.41 12.26 4.09
C LYS A 183 10.22 12.03 5.38
N GLY A 184 9.57 11.65 6.49
CA GLY A 184 10.24 11.35 7.75
C GLY A 184 11.23 10.19 7.61
N TYR A 185 10.84 9.09 6.96
CA TYR A 185 11.77 7.98 6.71
C TYR A 185 12.92 8.35 5.77
N MET A 186 12.67 9.14 4.73
CA MET A 186 13.73 9.63 3.83
C MET A 186 14.72 10.51 4.57
N ASP A 187 14.23 11.43 5.39
CA ASP A 187 15.07 12.33 6.20
C ASP A 187 15.90 11.55 7.24
N LEU A 188 15.32 10.52 7.89
CA LEU A 188 16.07 9.61 8.77
C LEU A 188 17.17 8.87 8.03
N MET A 189 16.86 8.34 6.84
CA MET A 189 17.86 7.60 6.06
C MET A 189 19.03 8.52 5.65
N LEU A 190 18.76 9.78 5.34
CA LEU A 190 19.81 10.77 5.08
C LEU A 190 20.60 11.11 6.34
N ALA A 191 19.92 11.29 7.48
CA ALA A 191 20.57 11.60 8.75
C ALA A 191 21.56 10.53 9.21
N VAL A 192 21.23 9.26 8.97
CA VAL A 192 22.13 8.13 9.30
C VAL A 192 23.36 8.06 8.36
N ASN A 193 23.20 8.53 7.12
CA ASN A 193 24.27 8.42 6.11
C ASN A 193 25.07 9.71 5.90
N LEU A 194 24.58 10.86 6.38
CA LEU A 194 25.20 12.16 6.17
C LEU A 194 25.49 12.84 7.52
N PRO A 195 26.77 13.19 7.80
CA PRO A 195 27.19 13.66 9.13
C PRO A 195 26.63 15.04 9.53
N PHE A 196 26.04 15.77 8.59
CA PHE A 196 25.46 17.09 8.80
C PHE A 196 23.92 17.09 8.87
N ALA A 197 23.27 15.95 8.66
CA ALA A 197 21.83 15.84 8.72
C ALA A 197 21.36 15.64 10.17
N ASN A 198 20.25 16.27 10.51
CA ASN A 198 19.69 16.23 11.86
C ASN A 198 18.46 15.28 11.92
N PRO A 199 18.54 14.15 12.66
CA PRO A 199 17.42 13.24 12.78
C PRO A 199 16.23 13.82 13.55
N GLN A 200 16.44 14.86 14.38
CA GLN A 200 15.39 15.41 15.24
C GLN A 200 14.17 15.91 14.47
N GLN A 201 14.38 16.61 13.35
CA GLN A 201 13.28 17.08 12.51
C GLN A 201 12.45 15.93 11.90
N ALA A 202 13.14 14.85 11.50
CA ALA A 202 12.49 13.66 10.98
C ALA A 202 11.64 12.96 12.07
N ILE A 203 12.19 12.85 13.29
CA ILE A 203 11.48 12.29 14.45
C ILE A 203 10.23 13.11 14.77
N GLU A 204 10.35 14.44 14.86
CA GLU A 204 9.21 15.32 15.12
C GLU A 204 8.12 15.22 14.04
N ARG A 205 8.51 15.07 12.78
CA ARG A 205 7.57 14.88 11.66
C ARG A 205 6.81 13.58 11.80
N LEU A 206 7.50 12.49 12.14
CA LEU A 206 6.90 11.18 12.35
C LEU A 206 5.94 11.20 13.54
N ASP A 207 6.32 11.81 14.64
CA ASP A 207 5.53 11.89 15.88
C ASP A 207 4.23 12.68 15.70
N LYS A 208 4.27 13.80 14.97
CA LYS A 208 3.13 14.73 14.91
C LYS A 208 2.10 14.34 13.85
N ASN A 209 2.53 13.93 12.67
CA ASN A 209 1.65 13.92 11.49
C ASN A 209 1.73 12.64 10.65
N ALA A 210 2.65 11.70 10.94
CA ALA A 210 2.80 10.52 10.10
C ALA A 210 1.77 9.44 10.43
N GLY A 211 1.38 8.65 9.43
CA GLY A 211 0.48 7.51 9.60
C GLY A 211 0.83 6.38 8.63
N PRO A 212 0.54 5.15 9.00
CA PRO A 212 -0.07 4.71 10.26
C PRO A 212 0.90 4.76 11.44
N GLU A 213 0.36 4.94 12.65
CA GLU A 213 1.09 5.14 13.91
C GLU A 213 2.18 4.09 14.13
N TYR A 214 1.90 2.80 13.95
CA TYR A 214 2.90 1.73 14.16
C TYR A 214 4.11 1.83 13.23
N LEU A 215 4.02 2.48 12.07
CA LEU A 215 5.18 2.78 11.21
C LEU A 215 5.90 4.04 11.66
N ALA A 216 5.17 5.06 12.08
CA ALA A 216 5.74 6.27 12.66
C ALA A 216 6.60 5.93 13.88
N ASP A 217 6.09 5.11 14.82
CA ASP A 217 6.80 4.64 16.00
C ASP A 217 8.08 3.86 15.67
N ARG A 218 8.04 3.00 14.63
CA ARG A 218 9.26 2.31 14.15
C ARG A 218 10.30 3.27 13.63
N GLY A 219 9.90 4.30 12.89
CA GLY A 219 10.80 5.34 12.39
C GLY A 219 11.42 6.13 13.54
N ILE A 220 10.61 6.53 14.52
CA ILE A 220 11.07 7.23 15.73
C ILE A 220 12.09 6.37 16.49
N ALA A 221 11.77 5.11 16.74
CA ALA A 221 12.67 4.17 17.41
C ALA A 221 14.01 3.97 16.64
N TYR A 222 13.96 4.02 15.30
CA TYR A 222 15.16 3.96 14.46
C TYR A 222 16.01 5.23 14.57
N GLY A 223 15.38 6.41 14.67
CA GLY A 223 16.07 7.70 14.77
C GLY A 223 16.80 7.91 16.09
N TYR A 224 16.42 7.19 17.16
CA TYR A 224 17.10 7.23 18.47
C TYR A 224 18.24 6.21 18.63
N ARG A 225 18.56 5.39 17.64
CA ARG A 225 19.67 4.43 17.65
C ARG A 225 20.97 5.02 17.12
#